data_0f9ae07cd8c790be017f8f8ca20469c1
#
_entry.id   0f9ae07cd8c790be017f8f8ca20469c1
#
_cell.length_a   1.000
_cell.length_b   1.000
_cell.length_c   1.000
_cell.angle_alpha   90.00
_cell.angle_beta   90.00
_cell.angle_gamma   90.00
#
_symmetry.space_group_name_H-M   'P 1'
#
loop_
_entity.id
_entity.type
_entity.pdbx_description
1 polymer ?
#
loop_
_entity_poly.entity_id
_entity_poly.type
_entity_poly.pdbx_seq_one_letter_code
_entity_poly.pdbx_strand_id
1 'polypeptide(L)'
;MDTGTTTPTRLNLSIIFIVCFNFMSYIANGLPLAVLPGFVLNDLGFGTVLAGIVIGTQYVSTLLSRPLAGVLADRFGAKWAVIVGLTGLALCGVLTTVAIVMHASPWLSVSTLIGARIIQGIASAMISTPCCTWAIGLHGNAHTARVMSWNGIAAYGGIAVGAPLGVLISDQFNLASIGLFIILLGLLALLLAAVRRPAPLLRGERLPFFDVFWSVTPNGLALACSSAGFGSLTAFIALYFDSLGWANAAWCLTGFGVAFIVTRLVTPNVVVRFGGYAVVTVCLLIQGLGLLLVWLAPSPEVAILGASLTGMGVSWVYPGLAVETLARTPDANRNSALSALSLFFDLAVGLAGPLMGLAAASLGLGHVFLGSALLSAIGFMLVVSLRRRYQSQPLLAR
;
A
#
# COMPACT_ATOMS: atom_id res chain seq x y z
N MET A 1 -4.57 25.42 31.36
CA MET A 1 -3.80 24.16 31.27
C MET A 1 -4.71 23.06 31.76
N ASP A 2 -5.45 22.45 30.86
CA ASP A 2 -6.42 21.40 31.19
C ASP A 2 -5.79 20.04 30.83
N THR A 3 -5.17 19.40 31.81
CA THR A 3 -4.62 18.05 31.72
C THR A 3 -5.74 17.03 31.84
N GLY A 4 -6.77 17.19 31.00
CA GLY A 4 -7.80 16.20 30.85
C GLY A 4 -7.21 14.94 30.25
N THR A 5 -7.01 13.90 31.08
CA THR A 5 -6.65 12.54 30.65
C THR A 5 -7.66 12.07 29.61
N THR A 6 -7.31 12.25 28.32
CA THR A 6 -8.15 11.75 27.22
C THR A 6 -8.24 10.24 27.36
N THR A 7 -9.45 9.73 27.58
CA THR A 7 -9.66 8.28 27.68
C THR A 7 -9.11 7.59 26.43
N PRO A 8 -8.50 6.40 26.55
CA PRO A 8 -7.92 5.67 25.40
C PRO A 8 -8.86 5.58 24.21
N THR A 9 -10.17 5.53 24.43
CA THR A 9 -11.22 5.49 23.40
C THR A 9 -11.32 6.81 22.63
N ARG A 10 -11.30 7.96 23.30
CA ARG A 10 -11.36 9.28 22.65
C ARG A 10 -10.12 9.55 21.80
N LEU A 11 -8.95 9.13 22.27
CA LEU A 11 -7.70 9.20 21.53
C LEU A 11 -7.76 8.37 20.25
N ASN A 12 -8.21 7.11 20.35
CA ASN A 12 -8.37 6.24 19.18
C ASN A 12 -9.34 6.84 18.15
N LEU A 13 -10.50 7.33 18.58
CA LEU A 13 -11.47 7.96 17.69
C LEU A 13 -10.89 9.18 16.97
N SER A 14 -10.10 10.01 17.65
CA SER A 14 -9.46 11.17 17.04
C SER A 14 -8.40 10.77 15.99
N ILE A 15 -7.60 9.73 16.27
CA ILE A 15 -6.63 9.17 15.32
C ILE A 15 -7.36 8.57 14.12
N ILE A 16 -8.36 7.72 14.36
CA ILE A 16 -9.16 7.05 13.31
C ILE A 16 -9.78 8.09 12.38
N PHE A 17 -10.27 9.21 12.92
CA PHE A 17 -10.88 10.25 12.09
C PHE A 17 -9.90 10.89 11.11
N ILE A 18 -8.63 11.09 11.48
CA ILE A 18 -7.62 11.63 10.57
C ILE A 18 -7.18 10.56 9.57
N VAL A 19 -6.97 9.35 10.08
CA VAL A 19 -6.57 8.20 9.25
C VAL A 19 -7.67 7.78 8.27
N CYS A 20 -8.93 8.15 8.52
CA CYS A 20 -10.04 7.90 7.61
C CYS A 20 -9.83 8.55 6.21
N PHE A 21 -9.10 9.67 6.10
CA PHE A 21 -8.75 10.24 4.80
C PHE A 21 -7.86 9.27 3.99
N ASN A 22 -6.92 8.61 4.66
CA ASN A 22 -6.11 7.58 4.04
C ASN A 22 -6.96 6.34 3.67
N PHE A 23 -7.90 5.92 4.51
CA PHE A 23 -8.85 4.85 4.20
C PHE A 23 -9.67 5.15 2.94
N MET A 24 -10.23 6.36 2.81
CA MET A 24 -10.96 6.80 1.62
C MET A 24 -10.08 6.80 0.36
N SER A 25 -8.83 7.25 0.48
CA SER A 25 -7.85 7.19 -0.61
C SER A 25 -7.57 5.76 -1.04
N TYR A 26 -7.45 4.82 -0.11
CA TYR A 26 -7.21 3.41 -0.43
C TYR A 26 -8.46 2.68 -0.92
N ILE A 27 -9.68 3.08 -0.55
CA ILE A 27 -10.90 2.63 -1.25
C ILE A 27 -10.82 3.05 -2.72
N ALA A 28 -10.50 4.32 -2.99
CA ALA A 28 -10.37 4.81 -4.36
C ALA A 28 -9.22 4.15 -5.15
N ASN A 29 -8.18 3.64 -4.47
CA ASN A 29 -7.17 2.80 -5.08
C ASN A 29 -7.70 1.38 -5.38
N GLY A 30 -8.48 0.82 -4.46
CA GLY A 30 -9.05 -0.53 -4.59
C GLY A 30 -10.12 -0.65 -5.68
N LEU A 31 -10.98 0.36 -5.84
CA LEU A 31 -12.06 0.37 -6.82
C LEU A 31 -11.63 -0.08 -8.23
N PRO A 32 -10.57 0.50 -8.82
CA PRO A 32 -10.15 0.13 -10.18
C PRO A 32 -9.29 -1.13 -10.25
N LEU A 33 -8.70 -1.60 -9.14
CA LEU A 33 -7.74 -2.71 -9.17
C LEU A 33 -8.33 -4.02 -9.71
N ALA A 34 -9.61 -4.29 -9.42
CA ALA A 34 -10.26 -5.52 -9.84
C ALA A 34 -10.82 -5.45 -11.27
N VAL A 35 -11.02 -4.25 -11.84
CA VAL A 35 -11.74 -4.09 -13.12
C VAL A 35 -10.90 -3.46 -14.23
N LEU A 36 -10.00 -2.50 -13.92
CA LEU A 36 -9.20 -1.83 -14.95
C LEU A 36 -8.25 -2.74 -15.73
N PRO A 37 -7.61 -3.76 -15.13
CA PRO A 37 -6.78 -4.67 -15.92
C PRO A 37 -7.58 -5.37 -17.02
N GLY A 38 -8.80 -5.83 -16.71
CA GLY A 38 -9.72 -6.42 -17.69
C GLY A 38 -10.13 -5.44 -18.79
N PHE A 39 -10.45 -4.20 -18.42
CA PHE A 39 -10.77 -3.14 -19.37
C PHE A 39 -9.62 -2.86 -20.35
N VAL A 40 -8.39 -2.77 -19.87
CA VAL A 40 -7.22 -2.55 -20.72
C VAL A 40 -6.97 -3.73 -21.66
N LEU A 41 -7.16 -4.96 -21.18
CA LEU A 41 -6.92 -6.18 -21.95
C LEU A 41 -8.05 -6.47 -22.95
N ASN A 42 -9.30 -6.47 -22.48
CA ASN A 42 -10.45 -6.99 -23.22
C ASN A 42 -11.15 -5.89 -24.05
N ASP A 43 -11.41 -4.70 -23.44
CA ASP A 43 -12.15 -3.64 -24.13
C ASP A 43 -11.25 -2.76 -25.01
N LEU A 44 -10.01 -2.48 -24.55
CA LEU A 44 -9.05 -1.69 -25.33
C LEU A 44 -8.14 -2.56 -26.23
N GLY A 45 -8.09 -3.89 -26.04
CA GLY A 45 -7.33 -4.82 -26.86
C GLY A 45 -5.81 -4.78 -26.66
N PHE A 46 -5.31 -4.22 -25.52
CA PHE A 46 -3.89 -4.17 -25.21
C PHE A 46 -3.43 -5.45 -24.46
N GLY A 47 -2.11 -5.68 -24.46
CA GLY A 47 -1.50 -6.83 -23.79
C GLY A 47 -1.35 -6.68 -22.28
N THR A 48 -1.01 -7.78 -21.60
CA THR A 48 -0.81 -7.87 -20.15
C THR A 48 0.27 -6.91 -19.62
N VAL A 49 1.31 -6.63 -20.42
CA VAL A 49 2.38 -5.69 -20.08
C VAL A 49 1.81 -4.28 -19.87
N LEU A 50 0.95 -3.82 -20.79
CA LEU A 50 0.35 -2.48 -20.68
C LEU A 50 -0.66 -2.41 -19.54
N ALA A 51 -1.42 -3.46 -19.28
CA ALA A 51 -2.28 -3.58 -18.11
C ALA A 51 -1.46 -3.44 -16.80
N GLY A 52 -0.31 -4.13 -16.72
CA GLY A 52 0.63 -4.02 -15.61
C GLY A 52 1.22 -2.61 -15.47
N ILE A 53 1.56 -1.94 -16.59
CA ILE A 53 2.06 -0.57 -16.60
C ILE A 53 1.01 0.40 -16.05
N VAL A 54 -0.26 0.28 -16.45
CA VAL A 54 -1.34 1.14 -15.95
C VAL A 54 -1.46 1.05 -14.42
N ILE A 55 -1.40 -0.17 -13.85
CA ILE A 55 -1.45 -0.35 -12.39
C ILE A 55 -0.13 0.11 -11.73
N GLY A 56 1.01 -0.27 -12.29
CA GLY A 56 2.33 0.04 -11.72
C GLY A 56 2.66 1.53 -11.71
N THR A 57 2.19 2.29 -12.71
CA THR A 57 2.42 3.74 -12.85
C THR A 57 2.03 4.52 -11.59
N GLN A 58 0.93 4.14 -10.93
CA GLN A 58 0.50 4.76 -9.68
C GLN A 58 1.58 4.64 -8.59
N TYR A 59 2.16 3.47 -8.41
CA TYR A 59 3.16 3.22 -7.36
C TYR A 59 4.48 3.92 -7.65
N VAL A 60 4.91 3.94 -8.92
CA VAL A 60 6.07 4.72 -9.36
C VAL A 60 5.85 6.21 -9.11
N SER A 61 4.67 6.72 -9.47
CA SER A 61 4.31 8.12 -9.22
C SER A 61 4.26 8.43 -7.72
N THR A 62 3.73 7.51 -6.88
CA THR A 62 3.75 7.66 -5.42
C THR A 62 5.18 7.77 -4.90
N LEU A 63 6.06 6.87 -5.35
CA LEU A 63 7.47 6.83 -4.99
C LEU A 63 8.17 8.17 -5.27
N LEU A 64 8.03 8.68 -6.49
CA LEU A 64 8.68 9.92 -6.94
C LEU A 64 8.10 11.16 -6.24
N SER A 65 6.85 11.09 -5.80
CA SER A 65 6.15 12.21 -5.14
C SER A 65 6.38 12.27 -3.63
N ARG A 66 6.93 11.22 -2.98
CA ARG A 66 7.18 11.21 -1.52
C ARG A 66 8.05 12.36 -1.02
N PRO A 67 9.17 12.75 -1.68
CA PRO A 67 9.95 13.90 -1.26
C PRO A 67 9.14 15.20 -1.30
N LEU A 68 8.35 15.38 -2.37
CA LEU A 68 7.47 16.54 -2.53
C LEU A 68 6.40 16.59 -1.42
N ALA A 69 5.77 15.46 -1.09
CA ALA A 69 4.80 15.37 -0.01
C ALA A 69 5.42 15.75 1.34
N GLY A 70 6.65 15.31 1.62
CA GLY A 70 7.39 15.68 2.82
C GLY A 70 7.66 17.19 2.91
N VAL A 71 8.21 17.79 1.83
CA VAL A 71 8.49 19.22 1.76
C VAL A 71 7.21 20.05 1.92
N LEU A 72 6.13 19.67 1.26
CA LEU A 72 4.85 20.37 1.34
C LEU A 72 4.26 20.29 2.75
N ALA A 73 4.29 19.12 3.38
CA ALA A 73 3.82 18.92 4.74
C ALA A 73 4.64 19.71 5.77
N ASP A 74 5.96 19.82 5.58
CA ASP A 74 6.84 20.59 6.46
C ASP A 74 6.69 22.10 6.27
N ARG A 75 6.49 22.56 5.05
CA ARG A 75 6.43 23.99 4.71
C ARG A 75 5.05 24.58 4.99
N PHE A 76 3.99 23.90 4.62
CA PHE A 76 2.61 24.40 4.66
C PHE A 76 1.74 23.69 5.70
N GLY A 77 2.26 22.62 6.31
CA GLY A 77 1.57 21.79 7.28
C GLY A 77 0.90 20.56 6.68
N ALA A 78 0.85 19.50 7.45
CA ALA A 78 0.34 18.20 7.03
C ALA A 78 -1.13 18.25 6.53
N LYS A 79 -1.99 19.06 7.16
CA LYS A 79 -3.37 19.29 6.73
C LYS A 79 -3.45 19.78 5.28
N TRP A 80 -2.62 20.75 4.90
CA TRP A 80 -2.61 21.30 3.54
C TRP A 80 -2.14 20.28 2.52
N ALA A 81 -1.13 19.47 2.86
CA ALA A 81 -0.71 18.38 1.99
C ALA A 81 -1.86 17.37 1.75
N VAL A 82 -2.60 17.01 2.81
CA VAL A 82 -3.78 16.14 2.69
C VAL A 82 -4.85 16.76 1.80
N ILE A 83 -5.16 18.06 1.95
CA ILE A 83 -6.15 18.76 1.09
C ILE A 83 -5.71 18.72 -0.38
N VAL A 84 -4.45 19.00 -0.69
CA VAL A 84 -3.90 18.90 -2.06
C VAL A 84 -4.05 17.48 -2.59
N GLY A 85 -3.73 16.46 -1.78
CA GLY A 85 -3.90 15.06 -2.15
C GLY A 85 -5.36 14.69 -2.43
N LEU A 86 -6.29 15.12 -1.59
CA LEU A 86 -7.73 14.85 -1.77
C LEU A 86 -8.30 15.54 -3.02
N THR A 87 -7.81 16.74 -3.36
CA THR A 87 -8.15 17.41 -4.63
C THR A 87 -7.63 16.59 -5.82
N GLY A 88 -6.38 16.09 -5.73
CA GLY A 88 -5.81 15.18 -6.73
C GLY A 88 -6.61 13.88 -6.87
N LEU A 89 -7.13 13.35 -5.75
CA LEU A 89 -8.00 12.17 -5.76
C LEU A 89 -9.30 12.41 -6.57
N ALA A 90 -9.98 13.54 -6.33
CA ALA A 90 -11.17 13.90 -7.09
C ALA A 90 -10.85 14.07 -8.58
N LEU A 91 -9.73 14.73 -8.93
CA LEU A 91 -9.27 14.89 -10.32
C LEU A 91 -8.94 13.54 -10.98
N CYS A 92 -8.33 12.61 -10.25
CA CYS A 92 -8.11 11.24 -10.73
C CYS A 92 -9.44 10.57 -11.11
N GLY A 93 -10.48 10.74 -10.29
CA GLY A 93 -11.81 10.23 -10.59
C GLY A 93 -12.37 10.78 -11.91
N VAL A 94 -12.23 12.10 -12.15
CA VAL A 94 -12.62 12.75 -13.41
C VAL A 94 -11.88 12.12 -14.59
N LEU A 95 -10.56 12.01 -14.52
CA LEU A 95 -9.76 11.43 -15.61
C LEU A 95 -10.08 9.95 -15.83
N THR A 96 -10.34 9.19 -14.78
CA THR A 96 -10.75 7.78 -14.90
C THR A 96 -12.09 7.66 -15.63
N THR A 97 -13.08 8.50 -15.28
CA THR A 97 -14.36 8.55 -16.00
C THR A 97 -14.17 8.90 -17.48
N VAL A 98 -13.41 9.95 -17.76
CA VAL A 98 -13.13 10.41 -19.15
C VAL A 98 -12.44 9.29 -19.94
N ALA A 99 -11.43 8.62 -19.37
CA ALA A 99 -10.71 7.56 -20.04
C ALA A 99 -11.65 6.39 -20.44
N ILE A 100 -12.56 5.99 -19.55
CA ILE A 100 -13.48 4.89 -19.82
C ILE A 100 -14.52 5.28 -20.88
N VAL A 101 -15.04 6.51 -20.83
CA VAL A 101 -15.98 7.01 -21.84
C VAL A 101 -15.33 7.09 -23.23
N MET A 102 -14.03 7.37 -23.29
CA MET A 102 -13.26 7.48 -24.55
C MET A 102 -12.75 6.12 -25.09
N HIS A 103 -13.32 4.98 -24.66
CA HIS A 103 -12.88 3.63 -25.06
C HIS A 103 -12.87 3.41 -26.58
N ALA A 104 -13.70 4.13 -27.34
CA ALA A 104 -13.70 4.09 -28.81
C ALA A 104 -12.36 4.52 -29.44
N SER A 105 -11.51 5.23 -28.67
CA SER A 105 -10.16 5.60 -29.08
C SER A 105 -9.13 4.98 -28.10
N PRO A 106 -8.70 3.72 -28.31
CA PRO A 106 -7.94 2.95 -27.33
C PRO A 106 -6.67 3.65 -26.81
N TRP A 107 -5.88 4.28 -27.70
CA TRP A 107 -4.66 5.01 -27.33
C TRP A 107 -4.95 6.26 -26.48
N LEU A 108 -6.03 6.99 -26.77
CA LEU A 108 -6.42 8.16 -25.98
C LEU A 108 -6.96 7.72 -24.62
N SER A 109 -7.75 6.65 -24.57
CA SER A 109 -8.25 6.05 -23.34
C SER A 109 -7.10 5.60 -22.41
N VAL A 110 -6.16 4.78 -22.91
CA VAL A 110 -5.06 4.29 -22.09
C VAL A 110 -4.10 5.39 -21.64
N SER A 111 -3.82 6.39 -22.49
CA SER A 111 -2.97 7.53 -22.10
C SER A 111 -3.63 8.38 -21.02
N THR A 112 -4.94 8.60 -21.10
CA THR A 112 -5.72 9.30 -20.06
C THR A 112 -5.75 8.49 -18.76
N LEU A 113 -5.88 7.14 -18.83
CA LEU A 113 -5.75 6.26 -17.66
C LEU A 113 -4.37 6.35 -17.00
N ILE A 114 -3.30 6.35 -17.78
CA ILE A 114 -1.94 6.54 -17.25
C ILE A 114 -1.83 7.89 -16.54
N GLY A 115 -2.37 8.95 -17.15
CA GLY A 115 -2.46 10.27 -16.52
C GLY A 115 -3.24 10.25 -15.19
N ALA A 116 -4.37 9.56 -15.16
CA ALA A 116 -5.15 9.35 -13.92
C ALA A 116 -4.32 8.61 -12.86
N ARG A 117 -3.56 7.57 -13.24
CA ARG A 117 -2.70 6.80 -12.32
C ARG A 117 -1.52 7.63 -11.80
N ILE A 118 -0.94 8.52 -12.60
CA ILE A 118 0.09 9.47 -12.16
C ILE A 118 -0.49 10.38 -11.07
N ILE A 119 -1.63 11.00 -11.33
CA ILE A 119 -2.31 11.89 -10.37
C ILE A 119 -2.70 11.12 -9.11
N GLN A 120 -3.19 9.88 -9.24
CA GLN A 120 -3.51 9.02 -8.11
C GLN A 120 -2.28 8.74 -7.24
N GLY A 121 -1.13 8.49 -7.85
CA GLY A 121 0.13 8.27 -7.12
C GLY A 121 0.57 9.52 -6.35
N ILE A 122 0.53 10.70 -6.98
CA ILE A 122 0.79 11.99 -6.32
C ILE A 122 -0.17 12.19 -5.15
N ALA A 123 -1.47 12.00 -5.38
CA ALA A 123 -2.51 12.13 -4.36
C ALA A 123 -2.26 11.18 -3.18
N SER A 124 -1.93 9.92 -3.44
CA SER A 124 -1.63 8.91 -2.41
C SER A 124 -0.42 9.32 -1.55
N ALA A 125 0.65 9.86 -2.15
CA ALA A 125 1.81 10.36 -1.42
C ALA A 125 1.43 11.56 -0.53
N MET A 126 0.61 12.49 -1.04
CA MET A 126 0.15 13.68 -0.32
C MET A 126 -0.86 13.37 0.79
N ILE A 127 -1.51 12.21 0.77
CA ILE A 127 -2.46 11.80 1.81
C ILE A 127 -1.79 10.89 2.83
N SER A 128 -1.15 9.81 2.43
CA SER A 128 -0.72 8.70 3.29
C SER A 128 0.27 9.15 4.39
N THR A 129 1.40 9.72 4.02
CA THR A 129 2.42 10.19 4.98
C THR A 129 1.95 11.42 5.76
N PRO A 130 1.37 12.47 5.13
CA PRO A 130 0.88 13.62 5.86
C PRO A 130 -0.28 13.32 6.82
N CYS A 131 -1.15 12.33 6.56
CA CYS A 131 -2.15 11.88 7.55
C CYS A 131 -1.49 11.38 8.83
N CYS A 132 -0.41 10.59 8.73
CA CYS A 132 0.34 10.12 9.89
C CYS A 132 0.96 11.29 10.66
N THR A 133 1.67 12.20 9.97
CA THR A 133 2.29 13.35 10.60
C THR A 133 1.27 14.33 11.18
N TRP A 134 0.12 14.47 10.56
CA TRP A 134 -1.00 15.25 11.11
C TRP A 134 -1.52 14.66 12.41
N ALA A 135 -1.79 13.34 12.43
CA ALA A 135 -2.24 12.66 13.64
C ALA A 135 -1.18 12.70 14.76
N ILE A 136 0.10 12.46 14.44
CA ILE A 136 1.21 12.53 15.39
C ILE A 136 1.37 13.97 15.94
N GLY A 137 1.29 14.97 15.07
CA GLY A 137 1.39 16.38 15.47
C GLY A 137 0.28 16.84 16.41
N LEU A 138 -0.93 16.25 16.32
CA LEU A 138 -2.03 16.55 17.23
C LEU A 138 -1.96 15.79 18.56
N HIS A 139 -1.41 14.58 18.57
CA HIS A 139 -1.44 13.69 19.74
C HIS A 139 -0.09 13.45 20.40
N GLY A 140 0.99 13.88 19.77
CA GLY A 140 2.37 13.72 20.26
C GLY A 140 3.05 12.42 19.83
N ASN A 141 4.39 12.43 19.88
CA ASN A 141 5.26 11.35 19.41
C ASN A 141 5.07 10.01 20.15
N ALA A 142 4.61 10.04 21.40
CA ALA A 142 4.33 8.85 22.19
C ALA A 142 3.26 7.92 21.51
N HIS A 143 2.45 8.47 20.63
CA HIS A 143 1.37 7.73 19.94
C HIS A 143 1.72 7.30 18.52
N THR A 144 2.95 7.52 18.04
CA THR A 144 3.40 7.20 16.67
C THR A 144 3.08 5.75 16.27
N ALA A 145 3.42 4.77 17.11
CA ALA A 145 3.16 3.36 16.82
C ALA A 145 1.66 3.08 16.62
N ARG A 146 0.81 3.71 17.45
CA ARG A 146 -0.65 3.59 17.37
C ARG A 146 -1.20 4.22 16.08
N VAL A 147 -0.73 5.41 15.72
CA VAL A 147 -1.10 6.08 14.46
C VAL A 147 -0.70 5.21 13.26
N MET A 148 0.51 4.68 13.25
CA MET A 148 0.99 3.82 12.16
C MET A 148 0.20 2.51 12.06
N SER A 149 -0.23 1.94 13.19
CA SER A 149 -1.07 0.74 13.21
C SER A 149 -2.43 1.03 12.57
N TRP A 150 -3.13 2.09 13.00
CA TRP A 150 -4.41 2.50 12.40
C TRP A 150 -4.28 2.87 10.93
N ASN A 151 -3.18 3.56 10.56
CA ASN A 151 -2.92 3.91 9.16
C ASN A 151 -2.73 2.67 8.26
N GLY A 152 -2.05 1.65 8.76
CA GLY A 152 -1.91 0.38 8.04
C GLY A 152 -3.25 -0.36 7.90
N ILE A 153 -4.08 -0.40 8.96
CA ILE A 153 -5.43 -0.96 8.90
C ILE A 153 -6.28 -0.21 7.88
N ALA A 154 -6.21 1.13 7.87
CA ALA A 154 -6.93 1.95 6.90
C ALA A 154 -6.49 1.68 5.46
N ALA A 155 -5.19 1.51 5.21
CA ALA A 155 -4.66 1.27 3.88
C ALA A 155 -5.18 -0.07 3.31
N TYR A 156 -4.91 -1.18 4.00
CA TYR A 156 -5.32 -2.50 3.51
C TYR A 156 -6.82 -2.75 3.63
N GLY A 157 -7.48 -2.20 4.66
CA GLY A 157 -8.92 -2.22 4.79
C GLY A 157 -9.63 -1.45 3.67
N GLY A 158 -9.05 -0.32 3.24
CA GLY A 158 -9.53 0.45 2.11
C GLY A 158 -9.49 -0.35 0.81
N ILE A 159 -8.38 -1.06 0.53
CA ILE A 159 -8.27 -1.95 -0.64
C ILE A 159 -9.27 -3.11 -0.54
N ALA A 160 -9.35 -3.75 0.64
CA ALA A 160 -10.23 -4.90 0.87
C ALA A 160 -11.71 -4.56 0.65
N VAL A 161 -12.13 -3.34 0.98
CA VAL A 161 -13.48 -2.83 0.72
C VAL A 161 -13.61 -2.32 -0.72
N GLY A 162 -12.59 -1.61 -1.22
CA GLY A 162 -12.62 -0.96 -2.53
C GLY A 162 -12.72 -1.94 -3.69
N ALA A 163 -11.98 -3.06 -3.64
CA ALA A 163 -11.96 -4.01 -4.75
C ALA A 163 -13.33 -4.65 -5.03
N PRO A 164 -14.07 -5.21 -4.04
CA PRO A 164 -15.43 -5.70 -4.27
C PRO A 164 -16.41 -4.59 -4.65
N LEU A 165 -16.28 -3.39 -4.04
CA LEU A 165 -17.12 -2.26 -4.40
C LEU A 165 -16.92 -1.84 -5.86
N GLY A 166 -15.68 -1.91 -6.38
CA GLY A 166 -15.39 -1.63 -7.79
C GLY A 166 -16.16 -2.56 -8.73
N VAL A 167 -16.15 -3.87 -8.43
CA VAL A 167 -16.91 -4.85 -9.20
C VAL A 167 -18.41 -4.58 -9.09
N LEU A 168 -18.94 -4.42 -7.88
CA LEU A 168 -20.38 -4.16 -7.66
C LEU A 168 -20.86 -2.91 -8.39
N ILE A 169 -20.08 -1.81 -8.36
CA ILE A 169 -20.43 -0.57 -9.04
C ILE A 169 -20.40 -0.77 -10.57
N SER A 170 -19.40 -1.48 -11.09
CA SER A 170 -19.29 -1.78 -12.51
C SER A 170 -20.47 -2.63 -13.00
N ASP A 171 -20.87 -3.64 -12.23
CA ASP A 171 -21.94 -4.58 -12.60
C ASP A 171 -23.34 -3.94 -12.49
N GLN A 172 -23.57 -3.10 -11.47
CA GLN A 172 -24.89 -2.51 -11.23
C GLN A 172 -25.17 -1.26 -12.10
N PHE A 173 -24.13 -0.52 -12.46
CA PHE A 173 -24.28 0.71 -13.22
C PHE A 173 -23.52 0.62 -14.56
N ASN A 174 -22.25 0.93 -14.54
CA ASN A 174 -21.30 0.81 -15.65
C ASN A 174 -19.86 1.06 -15.13
N LEU A 175 -18.87 0.73 -15.94
CA LEU A 175 -17.46 0.90 -15.56
C LEU A 175 -17.09 2.38 -15.27
N ALA A 176 -17.66 3.34 -16.00
CA ALA A 176 -17.37 4.78 -15.82
C ALA A 176 -17.85 5.29 -14.43
N SER A 177 -18.84 4.65 -13.83
CA SER A 177 -19.34 5.00 -12.49
C SER A 177 -18.28 4.86 -11.39
N ILE A 178 -17.24 4.06 -11.62
CA ILE A 178 -16.08 3.95 -10.72
C ILE A 178 -15.40 5.30 -10.54
N GLY A 179 -15.16 6.03 -11.64
CA GLY A 179 -14.57 7.35 -11.57
C GLY A 179 -15.47 8.36 -10.86
N LEU A 180 -16.80 8.31 -11.06
CA LEU A 180 -17.76 9.14 -10.33
C LEU A 180 -17.72 8.86 -8.82
N PHE A 181 -17.59 7.59 -8.43
CA PHE A 181 -17.50 7.22 -7.02
C PHE A 181 -16.19 7.74 -6.38
N ILE A 182 -15.08 7.70 -7.12
CA ILE A 182 -13.80 8.30 -6.68
C ILE A 182 -13.94 9.82 -6.49
N ILE A 183 -14.65 10.51 -7.40
CA ILE A 183 -14.94 11.95 -7.25
C ILE A 183 -15.71 12.20 -5.95
N LEU A 184 -16.79 11.47 -5.72
CA LEU A 184 -17.62 11.62 -4.52
C LEU A 184 -16.83 11.39 -3.24
N LEU A 185 -15.98 10.33 -3.19
CA LEU A 185 -15.09 10.07 -2.06
C LEU A 185 -14.10 11.22 -1.84
N GLY A 186 -13.49 11.74 -2.91
CA GLY A 186 -12.55 12.85 -2.84
C GLY A 186 -13.20 14.13 -2.31
N LEU A 187 -14.38 14.48 -2.83
CA LEU A 187 -15.12 15.66 -2.39
C LEU A 187 -15.62 15.54 -0.94
N LEU A 188 -16.15 14.38 -0.54
CA LEU A 188 -16.55 14.13 0.83
C LEU A 188 -15.38 14.25 1.79
N ALA A 189 -14.23 13.63 1.45
CA ALA A 189 -13.03 13.73 2.25
C ALA A 189 -12.50 15.17 2.34
N LEU A 190 -12.56 15.96 1.27
CA LEU A 190 -12.20 17.38 1.26
C LEU A 190 -13.07 18.19 2.22
N LEU A 191 -14.39 18.01 2.19
CA LEU A 191 -15.32 18.68 3.11
C LEU A 191 -14.99 18.34 4.57
N LEU A 192 -14.75 17.05 4.87
CA LEU A 192 -14.39 16.61 6.21
C LEU A 192 -13.02 17.15 6.66
N ALA A 193 -12.02 17.19 5.78
CA ALA A 193 -10.69 17.72 6.08
C ALA A 193 -10.71 19.23 6.31
N ALA A 194 -11.53 19.98 5.57
CA ALA A 194 -11.61 21.44 5.66
C ALA A 194 -11.97 21.92 7.07
N VAL A 195 -12.93 21.25 7.73
CA VAL A 195 -13.41 21.62 9.09
C VAL A 195 -12.47 21.22 10.22
N ARG A 196 -11.41 20.44 9.95
CA ARG A 196 -10.48 19.98 11.00
C ARG A 196 -9.37 20.98 11.31
N ARG A 197 -8.92 20.97 12.57
CA ARG A 197 -7.81 21.83 13.01
C ARG A 197 -6.49 21.33 12.44
N PRO A 198 -5.59 22.22 11.95
CA PRO A 198 -4.24 21.84 11.56
C PRO A 198 -3.42 21.41 12.78
N ALA A 199 -2.44 20.53 12.56
CA ALA A 199 -1.43 20.23 13.57
C ALA A 199 -0.37 21.35 13.62
N PRO A 200 0.28 21.54 14.78
CA PRO A 200 1.48 22.37 14.86
C PRO A 200 2.56 21.87 13.90
N LEU A 201 3.33 22.81 13.32
CA LEU A 201 4.46 22.45 12.48
C LEU A 201 5.56 21.79 13.32
N LEU A 202 5.88 20.54 13.01
CA LEU A 202 7.00 19.82 13.62
C LEU A 202 8.30 20.28 12.96
N ARG A 203 9.16 21.00 13.70
CA ARG A 203 10.49 21.40 13.27
C ARG A 203 11.52 20.41 13.80
N GLY A 204 12.37 19.83 12.95
CA GLY A 204 13.48 18.95 13.31
C GLY A 204 14.64 19.09 12.33
N GLU A 205 15.88 18.92 12.81
CA GLU A 205 17.07 18.84 11.96
C GLU A 205 17.04 17.54 11.12
N ARG A 206 17.34 17.68 9.84
CA ARG A 206 17.35 16.58 8.88
C ARG A 206 18.76 16.28 8.46
N LEU A 207 19.17 15.02 8.62
CA LEU A 207 20.41 14.53 8.03
C LEU A 207 20.23 14.24 6.52
N PRO A 208 21.33 14.21 5.76
CA PRO A 208 21.31 13.83 4.37
C PRO A 208 20.60 12.50 4.16
N PHE A 209 19.55 12.52 3.36
CA PHE A 209 18.69 11.35 3.13
C PHE A 209 19.46 10.13 2.61
N PHE A 210 20.47 10.33 1.78
CA PHE A 210 21.24 9.26 1.16
C PHE A 210 22.02 8.40 2.17
N ASP A 211 22.58 9.00 3.23
CA ASP A 211 23.33 8.24 4.25
C ASP A 211 22.41 7.29 5.01
N VAL A 212 21.21 7.79 5.35
CA VAL A 212 20.18 6.99 6.00
C VAL A 212 19.67 5.90 5.07
N PHE A 213 19.46 6.21 3.78
CA PHE A 213 18.98 5.28 2.77
C PHE A 213 19.89 4.04 2.66
N TRP A 214 21.20 4.23 2.55
CA TRP A 214 22.13 3.10 2.46
C TRP A 214 22.17 2.24 3.72
N SER A 215 22.04 2.83 4.89
CA SER A 215 21.98 2.08 6.15
C SER A 215 20.72 1.21 6.27
N VAL A 216 19.61 1.65 5.69
CA VAL A 216 18.31 0.96 5.68
C VAL A 216 18.20 -0.08 4.57
N THR A 217 19.04 0.00 3.53
CA THR A 217 18.96 -0.83 2.32
C THR A 217 18.78 -2.35 2.60
N PRO A 218 19.51 -3.01 3.51
CA PRO A 218 19.31 -4.45 3.73
C PRO A 218 17.91 -4.81 4.19
N ASN A 219 17.31 -4.02 5.09
CA ASN A 219 15.93 -4.18 5.53
C ASN A 219 14.95 -3.79 4.43
N GLY A 220 15.29 -2.74 3.66
CA GLY A 220 14.52 -2.28 2.52
C GLY A 220 14.40 -3.33 1.42
N LEU A 221 15.49 -4.02 1.08
CA LEU A 221 15.47 -5.13 0.10
C LEU A 221 14.59 -6.29 0.57
N ALA A 222 14.65 -6.66 1.86
CA ALA A 222 13.77 -7.68 2.42
C ALA A 222 12.29 -7.27 2.32
N LEU A 223 11.99 -5.99 2.58
CA LEU A 223 10.65 -5.44 2.41
C LEU A 223 10.22 -5.46 0.93
N ALA A 224 11.11 -5.08 0.00
CA ALA A 224 10.84 -5.10 -1.43
C ALA A 224 10.48 -6.49 -1.94
N CYS A 225 11.22 -7.52 -1.50
CA CYS A 225 10.91 -8.93 -1.83
C CYS A 225 9.50 -9.34 -1.37
N SER A 226 9.08 -8.92 -0.17
CA SER A 226 7.71 -9.15 0.31
C SER A 226 6.69 -8.36 -0.49
N SER A 227 6.96 -7.08 -0.73
CA SER A 227 6.00 -6.15 -1.36
C SER A 227 5.69 -6.50 -2.82
N ALA A 228 6.63 -7.15 -3.51
CA ALA A 228 6.41 -7.66 -4.87
C ALA A 228 5.23 -8.64 -4.94
N GLY A 229 5.03 -9.48 -3.90
CA GLY A 229 3.88 -10.39 -3.82
C GLY A 229 2.54 -9.66 -3.77
N PHE A 230 2.45 -8.57 -2.99
CA PHE A 230 1.26 -7.70 -2.97
C PHE A 230 1.04 -7.01 -4.32
N GLY A 231 2.12 -6.47 -4.92
CA GLY A 231 2.06 -5.85 -6.24
C GLY A 231 1.56 -6.82 -7.33
N SER A 232 2.03 -8.05 -7.30
CA SER A 232 1.59 -9.10 -8.24
C SER A 232 0.13 -9.49 -8.06
N LEU A 233 -0.34 -9.64 -6.81
CA LEU A 233 -1.74 -9.90 -6.53
C LEU A 233 -2.63 -8.77 -7.05
N THR A 234 -2.32 -7.52 -6.75
CA THR A 234 -3.13 -6.38 -7.16
C THR A 234 -3.16 -6.15 -8.67
N ALA A 235 -2.07 -6.47 -9.36
CA ALA A 235 -1.97 -6.25 -10.81
C ALA A 235 -2.57 -7.43 -11.64
N PHE A 236 -2.47 -8.67 -11.16
CA PHE A 236 -2.70 -9.84 -12.02
C PHE A 236 -3.78 -10.79 -11.53
N ILE A 237 -4.28 -10.69 -10.31
CA ILE A 237 -5.25 -11.68 -9.80
C ILE A 237 -6.56 -11.69 -10.61
N ALA A 238 -7.03 -10.52 -11.06
CA ALA A 238 -8.23 -10.42 -11.88
C ALA A 238 -8.03 -11.07 -13.26
N LEU A 239 -6.90 -10.77 -13.92
CA LEU A 239 -6.56 -11.37 -15.22
C LEU A 239 -6.32 -12.90 -15.11
N TYR A 240 -5.75 -13.35 -14.01
CA TYR A 240 -5.54 -14.77 -13.74
C TYR A 240 -6.86 -15.52 -13.62
N PHE A 241 -7.81 -14.99 -12.86
CA PHE A 241 -9.14 -15.55 -12.71
C PHE A 241 -9.89 -15.59 -14.06
N ASP A 242 -9.84 -14.49 -14.81
CA ASP A 242 -10.46 -14.40 -16.13
C ASP A 242 -9.88 -15.45 -17.10
N SER A 243 -8.57 -15.64 -17.11
CA SER A 243 -7.89 -16.64 -17.95
C SER A 243 -8.29 -18.09 -17.65
N LEU A 244 -8.77 -18.36 -16.43
CA LEU A 244 -9.24 -19.67 -15.98
C LEU A 244 -10.78 -19.80 -16.04
N GLY A 245 -11.49 -18.75 -16.48
CA GLY A 245 -12.94 -18.71 -16.49
C GLY A 245 -13.56 -18.67 -15.09
N TRP A 246 -12.80 -18.18 -14.08
CA TRP A 246 -13.25 -18.09 -12.69
C TRP A 246 -13.89 -16.73 -12.40
N ALA A 247 -14.98 -16.74 -11.63
CA ALA A 247 -15.61 -15.54 -11.12
C ALA A 247 -15.01 -15.09 -9.77
N ASN A 248 -15.35 -13.87 -9.34
CA ASN A 248 -15.10 -13.38 -7.98
C ASN A 248 -13.63 -13.13 -7.60
N ALA A 249 -12.76 -12.75 -8.54
CA ALA A 249 -11.36 -12.38 -8.29
C ALA A 249 -11.19 -11.33 -7.18
N ALA A 250 -12.13 -10.40 -7.04
CA ALA A 250 -12.11 -9.35 -6.02
C ALA A 250 -12.05 -9.90 -4.58
N TRP A 251 -12.60 -11.09 -4.34
CA TRP A 251 -12.53 -11.75 -3.03
C TRP A 251 -11.11 -12.14 -2.62
N CYS A 252 -10.19 -12.28 -3.56
CA CYS A 252 -8.77 -12.47 -3.24
C CYS A 252 -8.19 -11.23 -2.52
N LEU A 253 -8.48 -10.03 -3.02
CA LEU A 253 -8.01 -8.78 -2.40
C LEU A 253 -8.74 -8.51 -1.09
N THR A 254 -10.02 -8.87 -0.99
CA THR A 254 -10.77 -8.80 0.26
C THR A 254 -10.20 -9.77 1.29
N GLY A 255 -10.00 -11.04 0.93
CA GLY A 255 -9.40 -12.06 1.80
C GLY A 255 -8.01 -11.66 2.28
N PHE A 256 -7.16 -11.14 1.37
CA PHE A 256 -5.87 -10.57 1.71
C PHE A 256 -5.99 -9.47 2.78
N GLY A 257 -6.84 -8.46 2.54
CA GLY A 257 -7.00 -7.33 3.44
C GLY A 257 -7.60 -7.71 4.79
N VAL A 258 -8.61 -8.58 4.80
CA VAL A 258 -9.22 -9.11 6.04
C VAL A 258 -8.19 -9.88 6.86
N ALA A 259 -7.47 -10.83 6.23
CA ALA A 259 -6.44 -11.61 6.92
C ALA A 259 -5.31 -10.73 7.47
N PHE A 260 -4.88 -9.71 6.70
CA PHE A 260 -3.92 -8.71 7.15
C PHE A 260 -4.37 -7.98 8.42
N ILE A 261 -5.63 -7.52 8.46
CA ILE A 261 -6.20 -6.78 9.59
C ILE A 261 -6.37 -7.69 10.80
N VAL A 262 -6.99 -8.87 10.61
CA VAL A 262 -7.24 -9.85 11.68
C VAL A 262 -5.93 -10.25 12.34
N THR A 263 -4.88 -10.52 11.55
CA THR A 263 -3.55 -10.86 12.08
C THR A 263 -3.03 -9.77 13.01
N ARG A 264 -3.16 -8.49 12.66
CA ARG A 264 -2.74 -7.37 13.51
C ARG A 264 -3.55 -7.24 14.80
N LEU A 265 -4.85 -7.48 14.71
CA LEU A 265 -5.74 -7.37 15.86
C LEU A 265 -5.53 -8.52 16.86
N VAL A 266 -5.29 -9.74 16.36
CA VAL A 266 -5.11 -10.94 17.19
C VAL A 266 -3.69 -11.03 17.79
N THR A 267 -2.67 -10.48 17.10
CA THR A 267 -1.27 -10.59 17.52
C THR A 267 -0.59 -9.22 17.75
N PRO A 268 -1.18 -8.28 18.52
CA PRO A 268 -0.70 -6.88 18.57
C PRO A 268 0.72 -6.73 19.13
N ASN A 269 1.18 -7.66 19.97
CA ASN A 269 2.46 -7.59 20.67
C ASN A 269 3.51 -8.56 20.12
N VAL A 270 3.26 -9.22 18.99
CA VAL A 270 4.12 -10.30 18.47
C VAL A 270 5.56 -9.82 18.20
N VAL A 271 5.72 -8.63 17.62
CA VAL A 271 7.05 -8.06 17.33
C VAL A 271 7.82 -7.72 18.61
N VAL A 272 7.13 -7.19 19.63
CA VAL A 272 7.74 -6.86 20.93
C VAL A 272 8.18 -8.13 21.66
N ARG A 273 7.37 -9.21 21.57
CA ARG A 273 7.62 -10.47 22.30
C ARG A 273 8.72 -11.31 21.65
N PHE A 274 8.78 -11.39 20.33
CA PHE A 274 9.66 -12.32 19.61
C PHE A 274 10.78 -11.64 18.82
N GLY A 275 10.77 -10.29 18.74
CA GLY A 275 11.70 -9.50 17.93
C GLY A 275 11.31 -9.42 16.45
N GLY A 276 11.72 -8.32 15.80
CA GLY A 276 11.32 -8.01 14.43
C GLY A 276 11.73 -9.07 13.42
N TYR A 277 13.01 -9.44 13.37
CA TYR A 277 13.49 -10.42 12.39
C TYR A 277 12.89 -11.82 12.55
N ALA A 278 12.61 -12.27 13.77
CA ALA A 278 11.99 -13.59 13.97
C ALA A 278 10.56 -13.61 13.41
N VAL A 279 9.79 -12.57 13.69
CA VAL A 279 8.42 -12.43 13.18
C VAL A 279 8.42 -12.32 11.66
N VAL A 280 9.30 -11.49 11.08
CA VAL A 280 9.39 -11.32 9.63
C VAL A 280 9.76 -12.62 8.92
N THR A 281 10.66 -13.44 9.51
CA THR A 281 11.02 -14.76 8.99
C THR A 281 9.79 -15.67 8.83
N VAL A 282 8.95 -15.76 9.86
CA VAL A 282 7.70 -16.54 9.82
C VAL A 282 6.72 -15.94 8.82
N CYS A 283 6.60 -14.63 8.80
CA CYS A 283 5.73 -13.91 7.87
C CYS A 283 6.06 -14.18 6.40
N LEU A 284 7.34 -14.14 6.03
CA LEU A 284 7.79 -14.41 4.66
C LEU A 284 7.55 -15.87 4.24
N LEU A 285 7.66 -16.84 5.18
CA LEU A 285 7.27 -18.22 4.91
C LEU A 285 5.78 -18.35 4.61
N ILE A 286 4.92 -17.76 5.48
CA ILE A 286 3.47 -17.80 5.30
C ILE A 286 3.09 -17.14 3.97
N GLN A 287 3.69 -15.99 3.66
CA GLN A 287 3.48 -15.28 2.40
C GLN A 287 3.87 -16.11 1.19
N GLY A 288 5.06 -16.73 1.21
CA GLY A 288 5.53 -17.59 0.13
C GLY A 288 4.62 -18.79 -0.10
N LEU A 289 4.18 -19.46 0.98
CA LEU A 289 3.21 -20.56 0.91
C LEU A 289 1.86 -20.08 0.34
N GLY A 290 1.39 -18.90 0.75
CA GLY A 290 0.16 -18.32 0.20
C GLY A 290 0.24 -18.07 -1.30
N LEU A 291 1.35 -17.50 -1.79
CA LEU A 291 1.58 -17.26 -3.22
C LEU A 291 1.72 -18.56 -4.02
N LEU A 292 2.39 -19.57 -3.47
CA LEU A 292 2.44 -20.91 -4.08
C LEU A 292 1.05 -21.55 -4.17
N LEU A 293 0.23 -21.34 -3.15
CA LEU A 293 -1.15 -21.85 -3.15
C LEU A 293 -2.01 -21.16 -4.22
N VAL A 294 -1.81 -19.86 -4.47
CA VAL A 294 -2.47 -19.15 -5.59
C VAL A 294 -2.02 -19.72 -6.92
N TRP A 295 -0.72 -19.97 -7.10
CA TRP A 295 -0.18 -20.54 -8.34
C TRP A 295 -0.70 -21.94 -8.62
N LEU A 296 -0.79 -22.80 -7.61
CA LEU A 296 -1.22 -24.21 -7.71
C LEU A 296 -2.73 -24.39 -7.57
N ALA A 297 -3.50 -23.29 -7.42
CA ALA A 297 -4.91 -23.37 -7.09
C ALA A 297 -5.72 -24.15 -8.16
N PRO A 298 -6.42 -25.23 -7.79
CA PRO A 298 -7.31 -25.95 -8.68
C PRO A 298 -8.71 -25.33 -8.76
N SER A 299 -9.04 -24.39 -7.87
CA SER A 299 -10.34 -23.71 -7.77
C SER A 299 -10.20 -22.29 -7.24
N PRO A 300 -11.19 -21.40 -7.49
CA PRO A 300 -11.18 -20.02 -6.99
C PRO A 300 -11.09 -19.94 -5.46
N GLU A 301 -11.70 -20.86 -4.71
CA GLU A 301 -11.66 -20.86 -3.23
C GLU A 301 -10.25 -21.08 -2.71
N VAL A 302 -9.49 -21.96 -3.34
CA VAL A 302 -8.08 -22.23 -2.98
C VAL A 302 -7.22 -21.00 -3.29
N ALA A 303 -7.47 -20.32 -4.40
CA ALA A 303 -6.78 -19.08 -4.74
C ALA A 303 -7.10 -17.96 -3.72
N ILE A 304 -8.36 -17.82 -3.28
CA ILE A 304 -8.78 -16.89 -2.23
C ILE A 304 -8.09 -17.21 -0.89
N LEU A 305 -8.01 -18.49 -0.52
CA LEU A 305 -7.27 -18.92 0.66
C LEU A 305 -5.77 -18.57 0.55
N GLY A 306 -5.15 -18.80 -0.60
CA GLY A 306 -3.76 -18.44 -0.87
C GLY A 306 -3.50 -16.94 -0.76
N ALA A 307 -4.40 -16.11 -1.32
CA ALA A 307 -4.36 -14.67 -1.20
C ALA A 307 -4.51 -14.21 0.27
N SER A 308 -5.41 -14.86 1.03
CA SER A 308 -5.60 -14.59 2.46
C SER A 308 -4.35 -14.91 3.28
N LEU A 309 -3.71 -16.07 3.04
CA LEU A 309 -2.44 -16.42 3.66
C LEU A 309 -1.33 -15.42 3.30
N THR A 310 -1.30 -14.96 2.05
CA THR A 310 -0.37 -13.90 1.63
C THR A 310 -0.59 -12.62 2.44
N GLY A 311 -1.84 -12.20 2.65
CA GLY A 311 -2.19 -11.03 3.47
C GLY A 311 -1.77 -11.18 4.93
N MET A 312 -1.99 -12.36 5.52
CA MET A 312 -1.51 -12.70 6.86
C MET A 312 0.03 -12.60 6.95
N GLY A 313 0.74 -13.15 5.97
CA GLY A 313 2.20 -13.10 5.90
C GLY A 313 2.75 -11.68 5.76
N VAL A 314 2.17 -10.84 4.92
CA VAL A 314 2.61 -9.44 4.72
C VAL A 314 2.39 -8.57 5.96
N SER A 315 1.41 -8.90 6.82
CA SER A 315 0.90 -8.02 7.87
C SER A 315 1.98 -7.44 8.79
N TRP A 316 2.93 -8.26 9.25
CA TRP A 316 3.97 -7.83 10.19
C TRP A 316 5.35 -7.60 9.55
N VAL A 317 5.50 -7.72 8.23
CA VAL A 317 6.81 -7.53 7.57
C VAL A 317 7.28 -6.09 7.73
N TYR A 318 6.47 -5.10 7.34
CA TYR A 318 6.85 -3.70 7.49
C TYR A 318 7.09 -3.30 8.96
N PRO A 319 6.17 -3.56 9.92
CA PRO A 319 6.41 -3.20 11.32
C PRO A 319 7.64 -3.89 11.93
N GLY A 320 7.85 -5.17 11.62
CA GLY A 320 9.01 -5.91 12.10
C GLY A 320 10.33 -5.34 11.60
N LEU A 321 10.45 -5.06 10.29
CA LEU A 321 11.62 -4.43 9.70
C LEU A 321 11.80 -2.98 10.18
N ALA A 322 10.71 -2.23 10.37
CA ALA A 322 10.77 -0.87 10.89
C ALA A 322 11.35 -0.82 12.31
N VAL A 323 10.92 -1.71 13.21
CA VAL A 323 11.47 -1.81 14.58
C VAL A 323 12.96 -2.10 14.54
N GLU A 324 13.39 -3.07 13.72
CA GLU A 324 14.80 -3.43 13.57
C GLU A 324 15.65 -2.31 12.95
N THR A 325 15.07 -1.55 12.01
CA THR A 325 15.70 -0.38 11.39
C THR A 325 15.87 0.73 12.43
N LEU A 326 14.81 1.08 13.15
CA LEU A 326 14.83 2.15 14.14
C LEU A 326 15.75 1.87 15.33
N ALA A 327 15.88 0.59 15.73
CA ALA A 327 16.80 0.18 16.80
C ALA A 327 18.28 0.49 16.46
N ARG A 328 18.60 0.69 15.18
CA ARG A 328 19.96 0.94 14.66
C ARG A 328 20.14 2.35 14.10
N THR A 329 19.08 3.16 14.14
CA THR A 329 19.09 4.52 13.59
C THR A 329 19.11 5.53 14.76
N PRO A 330 19.97 6.56 14.74
CA PRO A 330 19.91 7.65 15.70
C PRO A 330 18.53 8.29 15.75
N ASP A 331 18.10 8.72 16.94
CA ASP A 331 16.75 9.27 17.18
C ASP A 331 16.38 10.42 16.23
N ALA A 332 17.34 11.28 15.91
CA ALA A 332 17.15 12.41 14.99
C ALA A 332 16.79 11.99 13.56
N ASN A 333 17.05 10.73 13.16
CA ASN A 333 16.91 10.23 11.79
C ASN A 333 15.79 9.23 11.62
N ARG A 334 14.98 8.97 12.64
CA ARG A 334 13.93 7.95 12.63
C ARG A 334 12.92 8.14 11.49
N ASN A 335 12.51 9.38 11.24
CA ASN A 335 11.55 9.67 10.16
C ASN A 335 12.17 9.44 8.78
N SER A 336 13.42 9.84 8.59
CA SER A 336 14.17 9.60 7.36
C SER A 336 14.34 8.10 7.09
N ALA A 337 14.63 7.29 8.13
CA ALA A 337 14.78 5.84 8.01
C ALA A 337 13.46 5.14 7.62
N LEU A 338 12.33 5.53 8.24
CA LEU A 338 11.02 4.99 7.85
C LEU A 338 10.60 5.42 6.45
N SER A 339 10.92 6.65 6.05
CA SER A 339 10.68 7.12 4.68
C SER A 339 11.52 6.33 3.67
N ALA A 340 12.80 6.11 3.96
CA ALA A 340 13.68 5.29 3.14
C ALA A 340 13.16 3.83 3.03
N LEU A 341 12.72 3.24 4.14
CA LEU A 341 12.12 1.91 4.15
C LEU A 341 10.87 1.83 3.26
N SER A 342 10.01 2.86 3.32
CA SER A 342 8.79 2.94 2.50
C SER A 342 9.09 3.07 1.01
N LEU A 343 10.21 3.68 0.61
CA LEU A 343 10.61 3.77 -0.80
C LEU A 343 10.81 2.38 -1.41
N PHE A 344 11.39 1.42 -0.66
CA PHE A 344 11.55 0.05 -1.14
C PHE A 344 10.22 -0.66 -1.35
N PHE A 345 9.21 -0.39 -0.51
CA PHE A 345 7.86 -0.90 -0.72
C PHE A 345 7.26 -0.38 -2.03
N ASP A 346 7.25 0.95 -2.22
CA ASP A 346 6.64 1.56 -3.40
C ASP A 346 7.36 1.15 -4.69
N LEU A 347 8.71 1.09 -4.66
CA LEU A 347 9.51 0.66 -5.80
C LEU A 347 9.17 -0.79 -6.19
N ALA A 348 9.09 -1.68 -5.22
CA ALA A 348 8.77 -3.09 -5.48
C ALA A 348 7.36 -3.26 -6.05
N VAL A 349 6.35 -2.59 -5.48
CA VAL A 349 4.97 -2.66 -5.97
C VAL A 349 4.85 -2.00 -7.35
N GLY A 350 5.53 -0.86 -7.57
CA GLY A 350 5.53 -0.17 -8.86
C GLY A 350 6.17 -0.98 -9.99
N LEU A 351 7.28 -1.68 -9.69
CA LEU A 351 7.98 -2.52 -10.67
C LEU A 351 7.33 -3.91 -10.83
N ALA A 352 6.57 -4.38 -9.85
CA ALA A 352 5.94 -5.70 -9.92
C ALA A 352 5.02 -5.82 -11.15
N GLY A 353 4.24 -4.80 -11.47
CA GLY A 353 3.37 -4.78 -12.65
C GLY A 353 4.15 -5.02 -13.96
N PRO A 354 5.07 -4.15 -14.36
CA PRO A 354 5.83 -4.30 -15.61
C PRO A 354 6.68 -5.56 -15.66
N LEU A 355 7.44 -5.88 -14.60
CA LEU A 355 8.33 -7.04 -14.58
C LEU A 355 7.57 -8.36 -14.62
N MET A 356 6.52 -8.48 -13.83
CA MET A 356 5.68 -9.68 -13.81
C MET A 356 4.78 -9.76 -15.05
N GLY A 357 4.44 -8.61 -15.68
CA GLY A 357 3.76 -8.59 -16.98
C GLY A 357 4.59 -9.21 -18.10
N LEU A 358 5.91 -8.97 -18.13
CA LEU A 358 6.85 -9.63 -19.04
C LEU A 358 6.89 -11.14 -18.79
N ALA A 359 6.95 -11.57 -17.54
CA ALA A 359 6.90 -12.99 -17.18
C ALA A 359 5.55 -13.63 -17.56
N ALA A 360 4.43 -12.92 -17.34
CA ALA A 360 3.10 -13.37 -17.72
C ALA A 360 2.96 -13.56 -19.24
N ALA A 361 3.52 -12.67 -20.03
CA ALA A 361 3.47 -12.74 -21.50
C ALA A 361 4.23 -13.94 -22.08
N SER A 362 5.32 -14.38 -21.43
CA SER A 362 6.17 -15.48 -21.90
C SER A 362 5.86 -16.82 -21.27
N LEU A 363 5.51 -16.86 -19.98
CA LEU A 363 5.34 -18.10 -19.21
C LEU A 363 3.88 -18.38 -18.82
N GLY A 364 3.01 -17.39 -18.98
CA GLY A 364 1.60 -17.44 -18.55
C GLY A 364 1.36 -16.78 -17.19
N LEU A 365 0.11 -16.35 -16.98
CA LEU A 365 -0.32 -15.53 -15.83
C LEU A 365 -0.06 -16.18 -14.46
N GLY A 366 -0.19 -17.52 -14.34
CA GLY A 366 0.06 -18.21 -13.07
C GLY A 366 1.49 -18.06 -12.58
N HIS A 367 2.49 -18.02 -13.49
CA HIS A 367 3.91 -17.93 -13.13
C HIS A 367 4.31 -16.60 -12.45
N VAL A 368 3.47 -15.58 -12.53
CA VAL A 368 3.60 -14.33 -11.77
C VAL A 368 3.62 -14.61 -10.25
N PHE A 369 2.73 -15.50 -9.79
CA PHE A 369 2.64 -15.86 -8.37
C PHE A 369 3.78 -16.77 -7.93
N LEU A 370 4.26 -17.67 -8.81
CA LEU A 370 5.47 -18.44 -8.58
C LEU A 370 6.71 -17.52 -8.45
N GLY A 371 6.90 -16.57 -9.35
CA GLY A 371 7.97 -15.58 -9.29
C GLY A 371 7.94 -14.77 -7.98
N SER A 372 6.76 -14.37 -7.56
CA SER A 372 6.55 -13.65 -6.29
C SER A 372 6.82 -14.53 -5.06
N ALA A 373 6.51 -15.83 -5.11
CA ALA A 373 6.86 -16.79 -4.07
C ALA A 373 8.39 -16.98 -3.96
N LEU A 374 9.10 -17.03 -5.10
CA LEU A 374 10.56 -17.08 -5.13
C LEU A 374 11.19 -15.80 -4.53
N LEU A 375 10.64 -14.62 -4.83
CA LEU A 375 11.08 -13.37 -4.20
C LEU A 375 10.85 -13.42 -2.68
N SER A 376 9.71 -13.94 -2.20
CA SER A 376 9.48 -14.14 -0.77
C SER A 376 10.51 -15.07 -0.13
N ALA A 377 10.93 -16.13 -0.83
CA ALA A 377 12.00 -17.04 -0.38
C ALA A 377 13.37 -16.34 -0.33
N ILE A 378 13.69 -15.48 -1.30
CA ILE A 378 14.90 -14.64 -1.28
C ILE A 378 14.86 -13.69 -0.08
N GLY A 379 13.72 -13.00 0.14
CA GLY A 379 13.50 -12.15 1.31
C GLY A 379 13.68 -12.91 2.63
N PHE A 380 13.16 -14.14 2.72
CA PHE A 380 13.35 -15.03 3.86
C PHE A 380 14.84 -15.32 4.14
N MET A 381 15.60 -15.72 3.11
CA MET A 381 17.04 -15.98 3.26
C MET A 381 17.80 -14.74 3.71
N LEU A 382 17.45 -13.57 3.14
CA LEU A 382 18.05 -12.29 3.51
C LEU A 382 17.77 -11.96 5.00
N VAL A 383 16.52 -12.07 5.44
CA VAL A 383 16.15 -11.79 6.85
C VAL A 383 16.82 -12.77 7.82
N VAL A 384 16.92 -14.06 7.48
CA VAL A 384 17.65 -15.05 8.30
C VAL A 384 19.13 -14.67 8.40
N SER A 385 19.76 -14.22 7.30
CA SER A 385 21.15 -13.74 7.30
C SER A 385 21.32 -12.50 8.19
N LEU A 386 20.43 -11.50 8.06
CA LEU A 386 20.44 -10.31 8.89
C LEU A 386 20.26 -10.65 10.38
N ARG A 387 19.31 -11.54 10.70
CA ARG A 387 19.08 -12.01 12.05
C ARG A 387 20.34 -12.62 12.65
N ARG A 388 21.03 -13.53 11.93
CA ARG A 388 22.30 -14.15 12.39
C ARG A 388 23.39 -13.10 12.60
N ARG A 389 23.56 -12.18 11.65
CA ARG A 389 24.56 -11.10 11.71
C ARG A 389 24.37 -10.20 12.92
N TYR A 390 23.13 -9.85 13.25
CA TYR A 390 22.83 -8.90 14.33
C TYR A 390 22.63 -9.57 15.69
N GLN A 391 22.35 -10.87 15.76
CA GLN A 391 22.37 -11.62 17.02
C GLN A 391 23.78 -11.79 17.57
N SER A 392 24.81 -11.81 16.71
CA SER A 392 26.21 -11.87 17.10
C SER A 392 26.83 -10.51 17.50
N GLN A 393 26.11 -9.41 17.29
CA GLN A 393 26.51 -8.07 17.74
C GLN A 393 25.58 -7.66 18.88
N PRO A 394 26.04 -7.65 20.16
CA PRO A 394 25.21 -7.14 21.24
C PRO A 394 24.83 -5.69 20.91
N LEU A 395 23.54 -5.38 21.06
CA LEU A 395 23.04 -3.99 21.04
C LEU A 395 23.98 -3.18 21.92
N LEU A 396 24.69 -2.23 21.33
CA LEU A 396 25.48 -1.28 22.11
C LEU A 396 24.57 -0.77 23.20
N ALA A 397 24.87 -1.21 24.44
CA ALA A 397 24.14 -0.82 25.62
C ALA A 397 24.09 0.72 25.67
N ARG A 398 22.91 1.28 25.54
CA ARG A 398 22.60 2.67 25.88
C ARG A 398 21.72 2.70 27.10
#